data_64663e4f19a35c91a948f92c8c38413c
#
_entry.id   64663e4f19a35c91a948f92c8c38413c
#
_cell.length_a   1.000
_cell.length_b   1.000
_cell.length_c   1.000
_cell.angle_alpha   90.00
_cell.angle_beta   90.00
_cell.angle_gamma   90.00
#
_symmetry.space_group_name_H-M   'P 1'
#
loop_
_entity.id
_entity.type
_entity.pdbx_description
1 polymer ?
#
loop_
_entity_poly.entity_id
_entity_poly.type
_entity_poly.pdbx_seq_one_letter_code
_entity_poly.pdbx_strand_id
1 'polypeptide(L)'
;MGGSILFFMKMNNNNILILKHLRNNARKNFSEISRETGIPVTTVFDNYQKLRKNKVITKHSSFIDFRKIGFFYRNFVFVKSRNKKELLSYLDDHKNINSVFRISTYDYLIDAIFPTMKEFYIFLDELRNFNIQKLEHHDVVEHIKKEEFFNE
;
A
#
# COMPACT_ATOMS: atom_id res chain seq x y z
N MET A 1 -16.86 21.33 0.41
CA MET A 1 -16.48 21.30 1.83
C MET A 1 -17.11 20.06 2.45
N GLY A 2 -16.35 19.00 2.64
CA GLY A 2 -16.76 17.78 3.31
C GLY A 2 -15.60 17.36 4.20
N GLY A 3 -15.53 17.96 5.40
CA GLY A 3 -14.58 17.54 6.41
C GLY A 3 -14.96 16.13 6.85
N SER A 4 -14.25 15.10 6.36
CA SER A 4 -14.26 13.79 6.99
C SER A 4 -13.75 13.96 8.41
N ILE A 5 -14.67 13.94 9.38
CA ILE A 5 -14.30 13.75 10.78
C ILE A 5 -13.60 12.40 10.81
N LEU A 6 -12.27 12.41 10.88
CA LEU A 6 -11.46 11.22 11.12
C LEU A 6 -11.88 10.66 12.48
N PHE A 7 -12.76 9.66 12.47
CA PHE A 7 -13.18 8.97 13.67
C PHE A 7 -12.02 8.07 14.12
N PHE A 8 -11.18 8.60 15.01
CA PHE A 8 -10.12 7.80 15.61
C PHE A 8 -10.74 6.76 16.54
N MET A 9 -10.72 5.52 16.12
CA MET A 9 -11.08 4.41 17.02
C MET A 9 -10.09 4.37 18.17
N LYS A 10 -10.59 4.51 19.42
CA LYS A 10 -9.77 4.33 20.61
C LYS A 10 -9.26 2.89 20.63
N MET A 11 -7.97 2.72 20.37
CA MET A 11 -7.32 1.42 20.37
C MET A 11 -7.07 0.97 21.82
N ASN A 12 -7.57 -0.21 22.17
CA ASN A 12 -7.21 -0.89 23.43
C ASN A 12 -6.06 -1.88 23.19
N ASN A 13 -5.45 -2.38 24.27
CA ASN A 13 -4.32 -3.29 24.17
C ASN A 13 -4.65 -4.56 23.40
N ASN A 14 -5.86 -5.11 23.54
CA ASN A 14 -6.28 -6.31 22.81
C ASN A 14 -6.32 -6.06 21.29
N ASN A 15 -6.83 -4.89 20.85
CA ASN A 15 -6.82 -4.51 19.42
C ASN A 15 -5.39 -4.43 18.88
N ILE A 16 -4.48 -3.83 19.66
CA ILE A 16 -3.06 -3.71 19.27
C ILE A 16 -2.43 -5.09 19.13
N LEU A 17 -2.62 -5.99 20.10
CA LEU A 17 -2.09 -7.36 20.03
C LEU A 17 -2.64 -8.13 18.83
N ILE A 18 -3.95 -8.08 18.58
CA ILE A 18 -4.58 -8.75 17.44
C ILE A 18 -4.00 -8.21 16.12
N LEU A 19 -3.84 -6.88 15.99
CA LEU A 19 -3.26 -6.27 14.79
C LEU A 19 -1.81 -6.68 14.57
N LYS A 20 -0.98 -6.76 15.62
CA LYS A 20 0.41 -7.24 15.52
C LYS A 20 0.46 -8.67 14.96
N HIS A 21 -0.35 -9.57 15.49
CA HIS A 21 -0.42 -10.94 14.99
C HIS A 21 -0.86 -11.02 13.52
N LEU A 22 -1.90 -10.27 13.15
CA LEU A 22 -2.41 -10.24 11.78
C LEU A 22 -1.46 -9.52 10.81
N ARG A 23 -0.71 -8.53 11.29
CA ARG A 23 0.32 -7.83 10.51
C ARG A 23 1.46 -8.77 10.15
N ASN A 24 1.90 -9.58 11.10
CA ASN A 24 2.95 -10.57 10.91
C ASN A 24 2.48 -11.74 10.03
N ASN A 25 1.27 -12.25 10.29
CA ASN A 25 0.68 -13.33 9.50
C ASN A 25 -0.84 -13.14 9.35
N ALA A 26 -1.25 -12.58 8.21
CA ALA A 26 -2.66 -12.33 7.90
C ALA A 26 -3.53 -13.62 7.79
N ARG A 27 -2.91 -14.80 7.69
CA ARG A 27 -3.58 -16.10 7.68
C ARG A 27 -3.70 -16.76 9.05
N LYS A 28 -3.13 -16.16 10.09
CA LYS A 28 -3.19 -16.68 11.44
C LYS A 28 -4.66 -16.79 11.89
N ASN A 29 -5.06 -17.96 12.38
CA ASN A 29 -6.43 -18.17 12.81
C ASN A 29 -6.67 -17.57 14.22
N PHE A 30 -7.92 -17.30 14.56
CA PHE A 30 -8.28 -16.64 15.82
C PHE A 30 -7.95 -17.48 17.05
N SER A 31 -7.99 -18.80 16.94
CA SER A 31 -7.62 -19.72 18.03
C SER A 31 -6.12 -19.64 18.33
N GLU A 32 -5.27 -19.49 17.33
CA GLU A 32 -3.83 -19.26 17.50
C GLU A 32 -3.56 -17.94 18.19
N ILE A 33 -4.21 -16.86 17.72
CA ILE A 33 -4.09 -15.53 18.34
C ILE A 33 -4.55 -15.61 19.80
N SER A 34 -5.68 -16.26 20.08
CA SER A 34 -6.21 -16.46 21.44
C SER A 34 -5.19 -17.17 22.33
N ARG A 35 -4.61 -18.27 21.87
CA ARG A 35 -3.62 -19.05 22.62
C ARG A 35 -2.35 -18.26 22.96
N GLU A 36 -1.86 -17.46 22.01
CA GLU A 36 -0.61 -16.70 22.17
C GLU A 36 -0.79 -15.43 22.98
N THR A 37 -1.98 -14.84 22.98
CA THR A 37 -2.27 -13.57 23.67
C THR A 37 -3.00 -13.74 25.00
N GLY A 38 -3.59 -14.91 25.26
CA GLY A 38 -4.50 -15.13 26.39
C GLY A 38 -5.87 -14.47 26.23
N ILE A 39 -6.16 -13.84 25.10
CA ILE A 39 -7.47 -13.21 24.82
C ILE A 39 -8.46 -14.30 24.41
N PRO A 40 -9.69 -14.38 25.02
CA PRO A 40 -10.70 -15.34 24.58
C PRO A 40 -10.98 -15.26 23.08
N VAL A 41 -11.13 -16.41 22.41
CA VAL A 41 -11.29 -16.48 20.94
C VAL A 41 -12.49 -15.68 20.44
N THR A 42 -13.59 -15.66 21.18
CA THR A 42 -14.77 -14.83 20.89
C THR A 42 -14.44 -13.34 20.90
N THR A 43 -13.65 -12.90 21.87
CA THR A 43 -13.17 -11.51 21.97
C THR A 43 -12.22 -11.17 20.82
N VAL A 44 -11.36 -12.10 20.40
CA VAL A 44 -10.49 -11.91 19.22
C VAL A 44 -11.36 -11.71 17.98
N PHE A 45 -12.35 -12.57 17.77
CA PHE A 45 -13.29 -12.47 16.64
C PHE A 45 -14.05 -11.13 16.64
N ASP A 46 -14.66 -10.75 17.78
CA ASP A 46 -15.44 -9.53 17.88
C ASP A 46 -14.59 -8.27 17.63
N ASN A 47 -13.37 -8.24 18.16
CA ASN A 47 -12.44 -7.13 17.95
C ASN A 47 -11.99 -7.08 16.48
N TYR A 48 -11.69 -8.22 15.86
CA TYR A 48 -11.38 -8.29 14.43
C TYR A 48 -12.52 -7.73 13.56
N GLN A 49 -13.77 -8.12 13.85
CA GLN A 49 -14.93 -7.60 13.12
C GLN A 49 -15.08 -6.08 13.28
N LYS A 50 -14.87 -5.56 14.49
CA LYS A 50 -14.87 -4.10 14.74
C LYS A 50 -13.76 -3.39 13.99
N LEU A 51 -12.55 -3.95 13.96
CA LEU A 51 -11.41 -3.40 13.21
C LEU A 51 -11.68 -3.36 11.68
N ARG A 52 -12.32 -4.39 11.15
CA ARG A 52 -12.78 -4.45 9.75
C ARG A 52 -13.86 -3.41 9.46
N LYS A 53 -14.92 -3.37 10.27
CA LYS A 53 -16.04 -2.44 10.12
C LYS A 53 -15.59 -0.98 10.16
N ASN A 54 -14.65 -0.66 11.04
CA ASN A 54 -14.08 0.68 11.17
C ASN A 54 -12.94 0.96 10.17
N LYS A 55 -12.71 0.08 9.19
CA LYS A 55 -11.67 0.20 8.16
C LYS A 55 -10.24 0.40 8.72
N VAL A 56 -9.98 -0.06 9.95
CA VAL A 56 -8.61 -0.15 10.49
C VAL A 56 -7.86 -1.25 9.73
N ILE A 57 -8.50 -2.41 9.53
CA ILE A 57 -8.04 -3.44 8.59
C ILE A 57 -8.76 -3.19 7.26
N THR A 58 -8.04 -2.68 6.28
CA THR A 58 -8.59 -2.33 4.96
C THR A 58 -8.64 -3.53 4.02
N LYS A 59 -7.56 -4.32 3.99
CA LYS A 59 -7.44 -5.55 3.18
C LYS A 59 -6.40 -6.49 3.77
N HIS A 60 -6.46 -7.76 3.37
CA HIS A 60 -5.37 -8.72 3.53
C HIS A 60 -4.66 -8.87 2.19
N SER A 61 -3.33 -8.86 2.20
CA SER A 61 -2.52 -8.96 1.00
C SER A 61 -1.30 -9.84 1.26
N SER A 62 -0.77 -10.47 0.22
CA SER A 62 0.48 -11.22 0.28
C SER A 62 1.63 -10.37 -0.23
N PHE A 63 2.80 -10.52 0.38
CA PHE A 63 4.05 -10.00 -0.17
C PHE A 63 4.53 -10.93 -1.28
N ILE A 64 4.76 -10.35 -2.46
CA ILE A 64 5.19 -11.07 -3.65
C ILE A 64 6.61 -10.64 -3.99
N ASP A 65 7.47 -11.61 -4.28
CA ASP A 65 8.75 -11.35 -4.92
C ASP A 65 8.51 -11.23 -6.45
N PHE A 66 8.32 -10.00 -6.90
CA PHE A 66 8.01 -9.70 -8.29
C PHE A 66 9.10 -10.16 -9.26
N ARG A 67 10.37 -10.20 -8.84
CA ARG A 67 11.47 -10.69 -9.68
C ARG A 67 11.29 -12.16 -10.03
N LYS A 68 10.79 -12.97 -9.10
CA LYS A 68 10.52 -14.41 -9.33
C LYS A 68 9.40 -14.69 -10.31
N ILE A 69 8.59 -13.70 -10.65
CA ILE A 69 7.51 -13.81 -11.63
C ILE A 69 7.73 -12.93 -12.86
N GLY A 70 9.00 -12.51 -13.09
CA GLY A 70 9.40 -11.85 -14.33
C GLY A 70 9.34 -10.33 -14.36
N PHE A 71 9.13 -9.66 -13.21
CA PHE A 71 9.12 -8.20 -13.09
C PHE A 71 10.41 -7.72 -12.44
N PHE A 72 11.36 -7.32 -13.27
CA PHE A 72 12.72 -7.01 -12.82
C PHE A 72 12.97 -5.53 -12.58
N TYR A 73 12.10 -4.65 -13.11
CA TYR A 73 12.34 -3.22 -13.12
C TYR A 73 11.29 -2.49 -12.30
N ARG A 74 11.70 -2.00 -11.12
CA ARG A 74 10.84 -1.22 -10.22
C ARG A 74 11.40 0.18 -10.05
N ASN A 75 10.52 1.17 -10.18
CA ASN A 75 10.86 2.58 -10.09
C ASN A 75 9.91 3.35 -9.18
N PHE A 76 10.44 4.34 -8.49
CA PHE A 76 9.66 5.43 -7.93
C PHE A 76 9.68 6.61 -8.90
N VAL A 77 8.51 7.02 -9.38
CA VAL A 77 8.35 8.13 -10.33
C VAL A 77 7.64 9.27 -9.62
N PHE A 78 8.28 10.44 -9.62
CA PHE A 78 7.76 11.67 -9.03
C PHE A 78 7.24 12.56 -10.15
N VAL A 79 5.96 12.93 -10.08
CA VAL A 79 5.31 13.65 -11.17
C VAL A 79 4.59 14.89 -10.65
N LYS A 80 4.76 16.01 -11.38
CA LYS A 80 3.94 17.20 -11.27
C LYS A 80 3.25 17.45 -12.60
N SER A 81 1.91 17.54 -12.62
CA SER A 81 1.09 17.64 -13.80
C SER A 81 0.06 18.77 -13.68
N ARG A 82 -0.30 19.38 -14.80
CA ARG A 82 -1.48 20.27 -14.88
C ARG A 82 -2.78 19.47 -14.99
N ASN A 83 -2.75 18.30 -15.62
CA ASN A 83 -3.91 17.44 -15.86
C ASN A 83 -4.01 16.33 -14.78
N LYS A 84 -4.13 16.76 -13.51
CA LYS A 84 -4.05 15.86 -12.34
C LYS A 84 -5.14 14.78 -12.31
N LYS A 85 -6.35 15.11 -12.74
CA LYS A 85 -7.50 14.17 -12.70
C LYS A 85 -7.35 13.07 -13.73
N GLU A 86 -7.03 13.46 -14.96
CA GLU A 86 -6.83 12.55 -16.08
C GLU A 86 -5.62 11.64 -15.81
N LEU A 87 -4.53 12.22 -15.29
CA LEU A 87 -3.35 11.45 -14.89
C LEU A 87 -3.71 10.43 -13.79
N LEU A 88 -4.45 10.83 -12.76
CA LEU A 88 -4.82 9.92 -11.67
C LEU A 88 -5.68 8.78 -12.18
N SER A 89 -6.66 9.05 -13.04
CA SER A 89 -7.50 8.01 -13.66
C SER A 89 -6.66 7.02 -14.48
N TYR A 90 -5.72 7.52 -15.28
CA TYR A 90 -4.79 6.68 -16.04
C TYR A 90 -3.95 5.78 -15.12
N LEU A 91 -3.40 6.34 -14.03
CA LEU A 91 -2.57 5.60 -13.09
C LEU A 91 -3.35 4.54 -12.31
N ASP A 92 -4.62 4.81 -11.99
CA ASP A 92 -5.49 3.89 -11.24
C ASP A 92 -5.82 2.64 -12.06
N ASP A 93 -5.96 2.80 -13.37
CA ASP A 93 -6.27 1.72 -14.31
C ASP A 93 -5.01 0.99 -14.84
N HIS A 94 -3.81 1.55 -14.62
CA HIS A 94 -2.60 1.04 -15.24
C HIS A 94 -2.03 -0.19 -14.50
N LYS A 95 -1.98 -1.33 -15.19
CA LYS A 95 -1.62 -2.66 -14.64
C LYS A 95 -0.24 -2.76 -13.96
N ASN A 96 0.69 -1.90 -14.33
CA ASN A 96 2.06 -1.91 -13.81
C ASN A 96 2.27 -0.93 -12.65
N ILE A 97 1.22 -0.26 -12.18
CA ILE A 97 1.29 0.63 -11.04
C ILE A 97 0.89 -0.12 -9.78
N ASN A 98 1.83 -0.23 -8.85
CA ASN A 98 1.62 -0.90 -7.57
C ASN A 98 0.97 0.03 -6.54
N SER A 99 1.40 1.30 -6.50
CA SER A 99 0.85 2.29 -5.56
C SER A 99 1.01 3.71 -6.11
N VAL A 100 0.07 4.58 -5.76
CA VAL A 100 0.14 6.02 -6.03
C VAL A 100 -0.07 6.77 -4.72
N PHE A 101 0.84 7.69 -4.41
CA PHE A 101 0.77 8.55 -3.24
C PHE A 101 0.66 10.01 -3.68
N ARG A 102 -0.20 10.78 -3.03
CA ARG A 102 -0.17 12.23 -3.14
C ARG A 102 0.90 12.78 -2.19
N ILE A 103 1.81 13.61 -2.71
CA ILE A 103 2.93 14.17 -1.94
C ILE A 103 3.03 15.70 -2.10
N SER A 104 3.75 16.35 -1.19
CA SER A 104 3.75 17.82 -1.06
C SER A 104 4.50 18.54 -2.17
N THR A 105 5.66 18.03 -2.59
CA THR A 105 6.56 18.72 -3.55
C THR A 105 6.17 18.46 -5.00
N TYR A 106 5.68 17.25 -5.27
CA TYR A 106 5.09 16.82 -6.54
C TYR A 106 3.59 16.60 -6.32
N ASP A 107 2.85 16.28 -7.38
CA ASP A 107 1.46 15.90 -7.23
C ASP A 107 1.34 14.43 -6.81
N TYR A 108 2.17 13.56 -7.42
CA TYR A 108 2.15 12.13 -7.17
C TYR A 108 3.55 11.53 -7.08
N LEU A 109 3.68 10.54 -6.18
CA LEU A 109 4.71 9.53 -6.16
C LEU A 109 4.08 8.23 -6.64
N ILE A 110 4.65 7.62 -7.67
CA ILE A 110 4.17 6.42 -8.32
C ILE A 110 5.17 5.30 -8.08
N ASP A 111 4.71 4.19 -7.50
CA ASP A 111 5.47 2.95 -7.39
C ASP A 111 5.13 2.07 -8.58
N ALA A 112 6.01 2.01 -9.56
CA ALA A 112 5.81 1.38 -10.85
C ALA A 112 6.70 0.14 -11.01
N ILE A 113 6.14 -0.98 -11.51
CA ILE A 113 6.82 -2.27 -11.62
C ILE A 113 6.62 -2.83 -13.03
N PHE A 114 7.73 -3.05 -13.75
CA PHE A 114 7.73 -3.50 -15.14
C PHE A 114 8.59 -4.75 -15.34
N PRO A 115 8.29 -5.60 -16.33
CA PRO A 115 9.16 -6.70 -16.72
C PRO A 115 10.53 -6.22 -17.19
N THR A 116 10.56 -5.14 -17.99
CA THR A 116 11.78 -4.63 -18.62
C THR A 116 11.90 -3.11 -18.51
N MET A 117 13.13 -2.61 -18.63
CA MET A 117 13.42 -1.19 -18.75
C MET A 117 12.72 -0.55 -19.98
N LYS A 118 12.61 -1.28 -21.08
CA LYS A 118 11.94 -0.79 -22.30
C LYS A 118 10.48 -0.44 -22.04
N GLU A 119 9.75 -1.32 -21.34
CA GLU A 119 8.33 -1.08 -21.01
C GLU A 119 8.17 0.09 -20.04
N PHE A 120 9.11 0.24 -19.11
CA PHE A 120 9.13 1.41 -18.23
C PHE A 120 9.32 2.72 -19.00
N TYR A 121 10.22 2.77 -19.99
CA TYR A 121 10.40 3.97 -20.80
C TYR A 121 9.19 4.27 -21.68
N ILE A 122 8.48 3.26 -22.19
CA ILE A 122 7.19 3.45 -22.87
C ILE A 122 6.19 4.13 -21.93
N PHE A 123 6.08 3.66 -20.68
CA PHE A 123 5.24 4.29 -19.67
C PHE A 123 5.63 5.75 -19.41
N LEU A 124 6.93 6.08 -19.32
CA LEU A 124 7.37 7.47 -19.17
C LEU A 124 6.96 8.35 -20.36
N ASP A 125 7.00 7.81 -21.58
CA ASP A 125 6.54 8.52 -22.77
C ASP A 125 5.01 8.73 -22.75
N GLU A 126 4.24 7.74 -22.30
CA GLU A 126 2.79 7.87 -22.11
C GLU A 126 2.42 8.96 -21.10
N LEU A 127 3.19 9.11 -20.02
CA LEU A 127 2.99 10.16 -19.02
C LEU A 127 3.08 11.57 -19.63
N ARG A 128 3.86 11.79 -20.69
CA ARG A 128 4.00 13.10 -21.34
C ARG A 128 2.68 13.64 -21.90
N ASN A 129 1.71 12.77 -22.18
CA ASN A 129 0.39 13.17 -22.67
C ASN A 129 -0.44 13.93 -21.59
N PHE A 130 0.00 13.92 -20.33
CA PHE A 130 -0.71 14.52 -19.20
C PHE A 130 -0.16 15.89 -18.76
N ASN A 131 0.42 16.67 -19.69
CA ASN A 131 0.92 18.01 -19.39
C ASN A 131 1.89 18.04 -18.20
N ILE A 132 2.89 17.17 -18.23
CA ILE A 132 3.88 17.02 -17.17
C ILE A 132 4.75 18.27 -17.08
N GLN A 133 4.82 18.88 -15.89
CA GLN A 133 5.65 20.03 -15.57
C GLN A 133 7.01 19.62 -15.00
N LYS A 134 7.02 18.53 -14.22
CA LYS A 134 8.23 17.98 -13.62
C LYS A 134 8.07 16.48 -13.48
N LEU A 135 9.11 15.75 -13.85
CA LEU A 135 9.19 14.30 -13.74
C LEU A 135 10.60 13.92 -13.30
N GLU A 136 10.67 13.11 -12.25
CA GLU A 136 11.90 12.46 -11.79
C GLU A 136 11.60 10.99 -11.57
N HIS A 137 12.57 10.11 -11.76
CA HIS A 137 12.42 8.71 -11.43
C HIS A 137 13.70 8.13 -10.84
N HIS A 138 13.54 7.12 -9.98
CA HIS A 138 14.63 6.45 -9.31
C HIS A 138 14.39 4.95 -9.29
N ASP A 139 15.40 4.19 -9.71
CA ASP A 139 15.38 2.73 -9.68
C ASP A 139 15.42 2.22 -8.26
N VAL A 140 14.57 1.26 -7.95
CA VAL A 140 14.64 0.52 -6.69
C VAL A 140 15.66 -0.61 -6.85
N VAL A 141 16.86 -0.39 -6.35
CA VAL A 141 17.96 -1.38 -6.42
C VAL A 141 17.69 -2.55 -5.49
N GLU A 142 17.28 -2.26 -4.25
CA GLU A 142 17.06 -3.26 -3.21
C GLU A 142 15.97 -2.82 -2.22
N HIS A 143 15.21 -3.78 -1.72
CA HIS A 143 14.32 -3.60 -0.57
C HIS A 143 15.03 -4.01 0.70
N ILE A 144 15.49 -3.05 1.49
CA ILE A 144 16.19 -3.31 2.76
C ILE A 144 15.20 -3.71 3.86
N LYS A 145 14.04 -3.04 3.90
CA LYS A 145 12.98 -3.31 4.90
C LYS A 145 11.60 -3.19 4.26
N LYS A 146 10.74 -4.19 4.46
CA LYS A 146 9.40 -4.24 3.87
C LYS A 146 8.34 -4.31 4.97
N GLU A 147 7.46 -3.26 5.02
CA GLU A 147 6.20 -3.32 5.78
C GLU A 147 6.32 -3.85 7.24
N GLU A 148 7.44 -3.57 7.92
CA GLU A 148 7.72 -4.08 9.28
C GLU A 148 7.25 -3.13 10.39
N PHE A 149 6.61 -2.01 10.04
CA PHE A 149 6.01 -1.14 11.03
C PHE A 149 4.93 -1.91 11.80
N PHE A 150 4.96 -1.84 13.12
CA PHE A 150 3.99 -2.46 14.00
C PHE A 150 4.11 -4.01 14.17
N ASN A 151 5.25 -4.61 13.79
CA ASN A 151 5.47 -6.05 13.94
C ASN A 151 6.12 -6.48 15.27
N GLU A 152 6.53 -5.53 16.13
CA GLU A 152 7.12 -5.80 17.46
C GLU A 152 6.08 -5.79 18.58
#